data_7fc746d664281dfc8cdcf55116c75a1b
#
_entry.id   7fc746d664281dfc8cdcf55116c75a1b
#
_cell.length_a   1.000
_cell.length_b   1.000
_cell.length_c   1.000
_cell.angle_alpha   90.00
_cell.angle_beta   90.00
_cell.angle_gamma   90.00
#
_symmetry.space_group_name_H-M   'P 1'
#
loop_
_entity.id
_entity.type
_entity.pdbx_description
1 polymer ?
#
loop_
_entity_poly.entity_id
_entity_poly.type
_entity_poly.pdbx_seq_one_letter_code
_entity_poly.pdbx_strand_id
1 'polypeptide(L)'
;LSPLTFLERTKDIYPNYEAVVYESRSYTWNEVYKRCVKFASALDKLGVKIGDTVSVMAFNTPEIFEAHYSIPMVGAVINAINTRLDPKTVSYILEHSDAKVLIVDRQFHEVITKALKNVKNKIIIIDIDDRDIDTSTFKKIGELEYESFLSSGDENYEWKKPKDEWQAISL
;
A
#
# COMPACT_ATOMS: atom_id res chain seq x y z
N LEU A 1 2.04 -9.80 19.89
CA LEU A 1 2.82 -10.09 18.68
C LEU A 1 2.10 -9.49 17.47
N SER A 2 2.83 -8.80 16.63
CA SER A 2 2.33 -8.15 15.41
C SER A 2 3.23 -8.50 14.23
N PRO A 3 2.73 -8.60 13.00
CA PRO A 3 3.57 -8.75 11.80
C PRO A 3 4.69 -7.71 11.73
N LEU A 4 4.46 -6.50 12.22
CA LEU A 4 5.45 -5.41 12.24
C LEU A 4 6.69 -5.75 13.09
N THR A 5 6.50 -6.44 14.22
CA THR A 5 7.62 -6.86 15.06
C THR A 5 8.48 -7.94 14.41
N PHE A 6 7.91 -8.76 13.53
CA PHE A 6 8.68 -9.72 12.73
C PHE A 6 9.56 -8.99 11.70
N LEU A 7 9.02 -8.00 11.00
CA LEU A 7 9.80 -7.20 10.04
C LEU A 7 10.97 -6.48 10.75
N GLU A 8 10.69 -5.81 11.87
CA GLU A 8 11.69 -5.11 12.68
C GLU A 8 12.81 -6.07 13.14
N ARG A 9 12.42 -7.20 13.73
CA ARG A 9 13.37 -8.22 14.18
C ARG A 9 14.19 -8.81 13.03
N THR A 10 13.56 -9.10 11.90
CA THR A 10 14.26 -9.70 10.76
C THR A 10 15.28 -8.72 10.17
N LYS A 11 14.93 -7.44 10.07
CA LYS A 11 15.85 -6.37 9.66
C LYS A 11 17.05 -6.28 10.64
N ASP A 12 16.84 -6.42 11.94
CA ASP A 12 17.92 -6.33 12.92
C ASP A 12 18.87 -7.56 12.87
N ILE A 13 18.34 -8.75 12.60
CA ILE A 13 19.13 -10.00 12.58
C ILE A 13 19.75 -10.25 11.19
N TYR A 14 19.02 -9.95 10.12
CA TYR A 14 19.39 -10.28 8.73
C TYR A 14 19.35 -9.07 7.79
N PRO A 15 19.95 -7.91 8.15
CA PRO A 15 19.77 -6.67 7.40
C PRO A 15 20.12 -6.76 5.92
N ASN A 16 21.17 -7.53 5.58
CA ASN A 16 21.73 -7.61 4.24
C ASN A 16 21.26 -8.83 3.44
N TYR A 17 20.38 -9.66 4.00
CA TYR A 17 19.79 -10.78 3.25
C TYR A 17 18.68 -10.28 2.33
N GLU A 18 18.53 -10.90 1.19
CA GLU A 18 17.43 -10.62 0.26
C GLU A 18 16.09 -10.95 0.93
N ALA A 19 15.20 -9.97 0.90
CA ALA A 19 13.85 -10.06 1.43
C ALA A 19 12.81 -10.23 0.33
N VAL A 20 12.99 -9.49 -0.76
CA VAL A 20 12.09 -9.47 -1.91
C VAL A 20 12.93 -9.54 -3.17
N VAL A 21 12.58 -10.46 -4.06
CA VAL A 21 13.12 -10.55 -5.42
C VAL A 21 11.94 -10.52 -6.38
N TYR A 22 11.92 -9.55 -7.28
CA TYR A 22 10.87 -9.37 -8.26
C TYR A 22 11.47 -8.86 -9.57
N GLU A 23 11.41 -9.69 -10.61
CA GLU A 23 11.96 -9.40 -11.93
C GLU A 23 13.40 -8.85 -11.86
N SER A 24 13.63 -7.61 -12.24
CA SER A 24 14.95 -6.96 -12.18
C SER A 24 15.29 -6.33 -10.82
N ARG A 25 14.34 -6.31 -9.88
CA ARG A 25 14.48 -5.66 -8.57
C ARG A 25 14.74 -6.67 -7.46
N SER A 26 15.71 -6.37 -6.60
CA SER A 26 15.95 -7.08 -5.35
C SER A 26 16.12 -6.09 -4.20
N TYR A 27 15.51 -6.40 -3.07
CA TYR A 27 15.59 -5.58 -1.85
C TYR A 27 16.01 -6.45 -0.67
N THR A 28 16.94 -5.95 0.11
CA THR A 28 17.31 -6.52 1.42
C THR A 28 16.26 -6.23 2.48
N TRP A 29 16.29 -6.96 3.61
CA TRP A 29 15.39 -6.69 4.75
C TRP A 29 15.53 -5.27 5.27
N ASN A 30 16.75 -4.71 5.28
CA ASN A 30 16.97 -3.33 5.70
C ASN A 30 16.33 -2.33 4.73
N GLU A 31 16.44 -2.57 3.42
CA GLU A 31 15.84 -1.71 2.40
C GLU A 31 14.31 -1.77 2.47
N VAL A 32 13.72 -2.98 2.55
CA VAL A 32 12.28 -3.16 2.72
C VAL A 32 11.79 -2.42 3.97
N TYR A 33 12.46 -2.58 5.11
CA TYR A 33 12.07 -1.90 6.34
C TYR A 33 12.07 -0.37 6.16
N LYS A 34 13.15 0.20 5.60
CA LYS A 34 13.24 1.64 5.34
C LYS A 34 12.14 2.12 4.39
N ARG A 35 11.85 1.38 3.35
CA ARG A 35 10.78 1.69 2.39
C ARG A 35 9.41 1.69 3.09
N CYS A 36 9.13 0.69 3.92
CA CYS A 36 7.89 0.62 4.70
C CYS A 36 7.76 1.81 5.67
N VAL A 37 8.82 2.17 6.38
CA VAL A 37 8.83 3.33 7.30
C VAL A 37 8.59 4.64 6.54
N LYS A 38 9.26 4.84 5.41
CA LYS A 38 9.04 6.02 4.55
C LYS A 38 7.60 6.12 4.05
N PHE A 39 7.06 5.00 3.56
CA PHE A 39 5.68 4.98 3.06
C PHE A 39 4.67 5.26 4.19
N ALA A 40 4.88 4.69 5.39
CA ALA A 40 4.07 4.99 6.57
C ALA A 40 4.14 6.49 6.93
N SER A 41 5.34 7.09 6.92
CA SER A 41 5.52 8.52 7.11
C SER A 41 4.75 9.35 6.08
N ALA A 42 4.80 8.96 4.80
CA ALA A 42 4.08 9.65 3.74
C ALA A 42 2.55 9.57 3.93
N LEU A 43 2.03 8.40 4.36
CA LEU A 43 0.62 8.23 4.69
C LEU A 43 0.20 9.09 5.89
N ASP A 44 1.02 9.19 6.94
CA ASP A 44 0.74 10.06 8.10
C ASP A 44 0.72 11.54 7.68
N LYS A 45 1.68 11.99 6.86
CA LYS A 45 1.70 13.35 6.27
C LYS A 45 0.49 13.62 5.37
N LEU A 46 -0.01 12.61 4.65
CA LEU A 46 -1.22 12.69 3.83
C LEU A 46 -2.48 12.86 4.70
N GLY A 47 -2.40 12.59 5.99
CA GLY A 47 -3.48 12.72 6.96
C GLY A 47 -4.21 11.43 7.27
N VAL A 48 -3.68 10.27 6.88
CA VAL A 48 -4.23 8.96 7.27
C VAL A 48 -4.12 8.79 8.79
N LYS A 49 -5.22 8.35 9.42
CA LYS A 49 -5.34 8.22 10.87
C LYS A 49 -5.48 6.76 11.28
N ILE A 50 -5.30 6.51 12.58
CA ILE A 50 -5.58 5.21 13.20
C ILE A 50 -7.01 4.79 12.88
N GLY A 51 -7.18 3.59 12.35
CA GLY A 51 -8.46 3.02 11.98
C GLY A 51 -8.99 3.43 10.60
N ASP A 52 -8.34 4.36 9.90
CA ASP A 52 -8.68 4.65 8.50
C ASP A 52 -8.36 3.45 7.61
N THR A 53 -9.17 3.24 6.59
CA THR A 53 -8.94 2.17 5.62
C THR A 53 -8.11 2.66 4.43
N VAL A 54 -7.05 1.92 4.15
CA VAL A 54 -6.25 2.03 2.92
C VAL A 54 -6.47 0.78 2.08
N SER A 55 -7.14 0.93 0.95
CA SER A 55 -7.37 -0.17 0.01
C SER A 55 -6.17 -0.36 -0.92
N VAL A 56 -5.89 -1.60 -1.27
CA VAL A 56 -4.80 -1.96 -2.20
C VAL A 56 -5.32 -2.92 -3.25
N MET A 57 -5.13 -2.61 -4.53
CA MET A 57 -5.42 -3.51 -5.65
C MET A 57 -4.21 -3.58 -6.57
N ALA A 58 -3.37 -4.58 -6.36
CA ALA A 58 -2.12 -4.78 -7.09
C ALA A 58 -1.83 -6.26 -7.32
N PHE A 59 -0.99 -6.57 -8.29
CA PHE A 59 -0.38 -7.90 -8.41
C PHE A 59 0.65 -8.13 -7.30
N ASN A 60 1.25 -9.32 -7.25
CA ASN A 60 2.27 -9.68 -6.26
C ASN A 60 3.60 -8.98 -6.57
N THR A 61 3.62 -7.68 -6.40
CA THR A 61 4.78 -6.80 -6.59
C THR A 61 5.38 -6.38 -5.24
N PRO A 62 6.59 -5.80 -5.20
CA PRO A 62 7.16 -5.30 -3.95
C PRO A 62 6.24 -4.31 -3.21
N GLU A 63 5.50 -3.50 -3.95
CA GLU A 63 4.63 -2.45 -3.41
C GLU A 63 3.47 -3.02 -2.58
N ILE A 64 2.85 -4.14 -3.00
CA ILE A 64 1.80 -4.78 -2.19
C ILE A 64 2.40 -5.43 -0.93
N PHE A 65 3.61 -6.01 -1.04
CA PHE A 65 4.31 -6.56 0.12
C PHE A 65 4.60 -5.46 1.15
N GLU A 66 5.13 -4.32 0.70
CA GLU A 66 5.40 -3.16 1.54
C GLU A 66 4.13 -2.58 2.17
N ALA A 67 3.01 -2.55 1.44
CA ALA A 67 1.74 -2.06 1.93
C ALA A 67 1.23 -2.84 3.16
N HIS A 68 1.48 -4.15 3.23
CA HIS A 68 1.10 -4.96 4.39
C HIS A 68 1.82 -4.58 5.68
N TYR A 69 2.93 -3.86 5.60
CA TYR A 69 3.66 -3.34 6.76
C TYR A 69 3.45 -1.85 6.96
N SER A 70 3.57 -1.07 5.90
CA SER A 70 3.52 0.39 5.98
C SER A 70 2.15 0.93 6.43
N ILE A 71 1.06 0.32 5.97
CA ILE A 71 -0.30 0.73 6.35
C ILE A 71 -0.54 0.48 7.84
N PRO A 72 -0.27 -0.71 8.42
CA PRO A 72 -0.37 -0.90 9.87
C PRO A 72 0.62 -0.07 10.69
N MET A 73 1.79 0.30 10.14
CA MET A 73 2.75 1.18 10.84
C MET A 73 2.17 2.56 11.15
N VAL A 74 1.28 3.10 10.30
CA VAL A 74 0.55 4.34 10.59
C VAL A 74 -0.69 4.12 11.46
N GLY A 75 -1.03 2.87 11.75
CA GLY A 75 -2.22 2.46 12.51
C GLY A 75 -3.48 2.34 11.66
N ALA A 76 -3.35 2.39 10.34
CA ALA A 76 -4.44 2.21 9.40
C ALA A 76 -4.74 0.73 9.15
N VAL A 77 -5.89 0.47 8.55
CA VAL A 77 -6.39 -0.86 8.22
C VAL A 77 -6.13 -1.12 6.73
N ILE A 78 -5.42 -2.19 6.40
CA ILE A 78 -5.26 -2.61 5.02
C ILE A 78 -6.49 -3.37 4.53
N ASN A 79 -7.01 -3.00 3.37
CA ASN A 79 -8.07 -3.68 2.65
C ASN A 79 -7.54 -4.15 1.29
N ALA A 80 -7.10 -5.40 1.20
CA ALA A 80 -6.56 -5.98 -0.02
C ALA A 80 -7.68 -6.45 -0.95
N ILE A 81 -7.85 -5.76 -2.08
CA ILE A 81 -8.90 -6.04 -3.06
C ILE A 81 -8.40 -7.10 -4.06
N ASN A 82 -9.19 -8.15 -4.26
CA ASN A 82 -8.87 -9.19 -5.24
C ASN A 82 -8.87 -8.60 -6.67
N THR A 83 -7.79 -8.87 -7.40
CA THR A 83 -7.55 -8.35 -8.76
C THR A 83 -8.49 -8.90 -9.84
N ARG A 84 -9.27 -9.92 -9.53
CA ARG A 84 -10.21 -10.55 -10.48
C ARG A 84 -11.64 -10.04 -10.36
N LEU A 85 -11.89 -9.07 -9.50
CA LEU A 85 -13.22 -8.53 -9.26
C LEU A 85 -13.65 -7.57 -10.37
N ASP A 86 -14.96 -7.55 -10.62
CA ASP A 86 -15.59 -6.62 -11.55
C ASP A 86 -15.75 -5.21 -10.93
N PRO A 87 -15.94 -4.16 -11.78
CA PRO A 87 -16.01 -2.77 -11.29
C PRO A 87 -17.13 -2.52 -10.26
N LYS A 88 -18.26 -3.21 -10.34
CA LYS A 88 -19.39 -3.04 -9.40
C LYS A 88 -19.02 -3.55 -8.02
N THR A 89 -18.39 -4.71 -7.96
CA THR A 89 -17.91 -5.31 -6.71
C THR A 89 -16.80 -4.46 -6.08
N VAL A 90 -15.85 -3.98 -6.89
CA VAL A 90 -14.80 -3.07 -6.41
C VAL A 90 -15.39 -1.77 -5.84
N SER A 91 -16.36 -1.18 -6.54
CA SER A 91 -17.07 0.02 -6.05
C SER A 91 -17.72 -0.22 -4.69
N TYR A 92 -18.43 -1.36 -4.54
CA TYR A 92 -19.04 -1.74 -3.27
C TYR A 92 -18.00 -1.86 -2.14
N ILE A 93 -16.88 -2.55 -2.40
CA ILE A 93 -15.81 -2.74 -1.40
C ILE A 93 -15.24 -1.40 -0.96
N LEU A 94 -14.94 -0.50 -1.91
CA LEU A 94 -14.39 0.82 -1.61
C LEU A 94 -15.33 1.68 -0.75
N GLU A 95 -16.63 1.64 -1.04
CA GLU A 95 -17.63 2.34 -0.22
C GLU A 95 -17.85 1.68 1.15
N HIS A 96 -18.00 0.36 1.17
CA HIS A 96 -18.28 -0.39 2.41
C HIS A 96 -17.14 -0.28 3.41
N SER A 97 -15.89 -0.28 2.94
CA SER A 97 -14.70 -0.13 3.78
C SER A 97 -14.40 1.32 4.18
N ASP A 98 -15.16 2.29 3.69
CA ASP A 98 -14.88 3.73 3.82
C ASP A 98 -13.43 4.09 3.48
N ALA A 99 -12.96 3.55 2.34
CA ALA A 99 -11.57 3.71 1.92
C ALA A 99 -11.18 5.19 1.77
N LYS A 100 -10.11 5.61 2.45
CA LYS A 100 -9.56 6.97 2.34
C LYS A 100 -8.51 7.06 1.25
N VAL A 101 -7.74 5.99 1.07
CA VAL A 101 -6.68 5.88 0.06
C VAL A 101 -6.88 4.58 -0.70
N LEU A 102 -6.63 4.61 -1.99
CA LEU A 102 -6.52 3.44 -2.87
C LEU A 102 -5.12 3.43 -3.49
N ILE A 103 -4.34 2.41 -3.16
CA ILE A 103 -3.08 2.09 -3.83
C ILE A 103 -3.42 1.11 -4.94
N VAL A 104 -3.08 1.42 -6.19
CA VAL A 104 -3.53 0.61 -7.32
C VAL A 104 -2.48 0.48 -8.41
N ASP A 105 -2.29 -0.74 -8.91
CA ASP A 105 -1.50 -0.99 -10.10
C ASP A 105 -2.25 -0.48 -11.34
N ARG A 106 -1.57 0.30 -12.19
CA ARG A 106 -2.12 0.88 -13.42
C ARG A 106 -2.70 -0.16 -14.37
N GLN A 107 -2.30 -1.41 -14.29
CA GLN A 107 -2.90 -2.49 -15.06
C GLN A 107 -4.41 -2.62 -14.83
N PHE A 108 -4.91 -2.16 -13.68
CA PHE A 108 -6.34 -2.15 -13.34
C PHE A 108 -7.06 -0.84 -13.68
N HIS A 109 -6.45 0.06 -14.46
CA HIS A 109 -6.99 1.40 -14.75
C HIS A 109 -8.41 1.37 -15.29
N GLU A 110 -8.77 0.42 -16.16
CA GLU A 110 -10.12 0.30 -16.72
C GLU A 110 -11.16 -0.08 -15.66
N VAL A 111 -10.84 -1.09 -14.83
CA VAL A 111 -11.71 -1.57 -13.75
C VAL A 111 -11.93 -0.46 -12.72
N ILE A 112 -10.85 0.16 -12.28
CA ILE A 112 -10.91 1.21 -11.26
C ILE A 112 -11.61 2.47 -11.79
N THR A 113 -11.33 2.91 -13.00
CA THR A 113 -12.02 4.07 -13.59
C THR A 113 -13.54 3.84 -13.68
N LYS A 114 -13.97 2.62 -13.98
CA LYS A 114 -15.40 2.26 -14.00
C LYS A 114 -15.97 2.19 -12.58
N ALA A 115 -15.23 1.62 -11.63
CA ALA A 115 -15.66 1.50 -10.24
C ALA A 115 -15.85 2.87 -9.58
N LEU A 116 -14.90 3.78 -9.75
CA LEU A 116 -14.92 5.12 -9.15
C LEU A 116 -16.12 5.99 -9.57
N LYS A 117 -16.74 5.70 -10.72
CA LYS A 117 -17.96 6.42 -11.15
C LYS A 117 -19.14 6.21 -10.20
N ASN A 118 -19.14 5.12 -9.45
CA ASN A 118 -20.22 4.74 -8.52
C ASN A 118 -19.83 4.93 -7.06
N VAL A 119 -18.60 5.36 -6.78
CA VAL A 119 -18.11 5.65 -5.43
C VAL A 119 -18.43 7.10 -5.08
N LYS A 120 -19.09 7.33 -3.94
CA LYS A 120 -19.49 8.66 -3.49
C LYS A 120 -18.41 9.36 -2.68
N ASN A 121 -17.63 8.58 -1.94
CA ASN A 121 -16.56 9.11 -1.10
C ASN A 121 -15.38 9.57 -1.94
N LYS A 122 -14.74 10.66 -1.52
CA LYS A 122 -13.50 11.10 -2.14
C LYS A 122 -12.36 10.18 -1.66
N ILE A 123 -11.77 9.46 -2.59
CA ILE A 123 -10.63 8.55 -2.35
C ILE A 123 -9.38 9.17 -2.98
N ILE A 124 -8.28 9.20 -2.21
CA ILE A 124 -6.96 9.59 -2.75
C ILE A 124 -6.35 8.37 -3.43
N ILE A 125 -5.90 8.52 -4.65
CA ILE A 125 -5.37 7.41 -5.44
C ILE A 125 -3.86 7.56 -5.58
N ILE A 126 -3.15 6.46 -5.29
CA ILE A 126 -1.71 6.31 -5.46
C ILE A 126 -1.49 5.21 -6.50
N ASP A 127 -0.99 5.59 -7.67
CA ASP A 127 -0.71 4.65 -8.75
C ASP A 127 0.60 3.90 -8.52
N ILE A 128 0.60 2.58 -8.72
CA ILE A 128 1.81 1.80 -8.90
C ILE A 128 2.11 1.77 -10.40
N ASP A 129 3.30 2.26 -10.76
CA ASP A 129 3.85 2.18 -12.12
C ASP A 129 4.96 1.12 -12.11
N ASP A 130 4.60 -0.11 -12.43
CA ASP A 130 5.55 -1.23 -12.39
C ASP A 130 6.61 -1.07 -13.48
N ARG A 131 7.86 -0.84 -13.08
CA ARG A 131 8.98 -0.56 -13.97
C ARG A 131 9.46 -1.78 -14.75
N ASP A 132 9.07 -2.97 -14.34
CA ASP A 132 9.50 -4.23 -14.95
C ASP A 132 8.56 -4.71 -16.06
N ILE A 133 7.48 -3.98 -16.31
CA ILE A 133 6.55 -4.24 -17.41
C ILE A 133 6.35 -3.01 -18.29
N ASP A 134 5.90 -3.22 -19.51
CA ASP A 134 5.51 -2.11 -20.38
C ASP A 134 4.16 -1.52 -19.92
N THR A 135 4.22 -0.39 -19.23
CA THR A 135 3.04 0.33 -18.75
C THR A 135 2.52 1.39 -19.72
N SER A 136 3.11 1.51 -20.93
CA SER A 136 2.78 2.56 -21.91
C SER A 136 1.31 2.58 -22.32
N THR A 137 0.62 1.45 -22.26
CA THR A 137 -0.80 1.32 -22.59
C THR A 137 -1.74 1.59 -21.40
N PHE A 138 -1.21 1.63 -20.17
CA PHE A 138 -2.00 1.79 -18.96
C PHE A 138 -2.08 3.26 -18.54
N LYS A 139 -3.30 3.75 -18.36
CA LYS A 139 -3.53 5.14 -18.03
C LYS A 139 -3.28 5.38 -16.54
N LYS A 140 -2.70 6.53 -16.24
CA LYS A 140 -2.65 7.05 -14.88
C LYS A 140 -4.07 7.28 -14.36
N ILE A 141 -4.33 6.89 -13.10
CA ILE A 141 -5.64 6.98 -12.47
C ILE A 141 -5.65 8.14 -11.45
N GLY A 142 -4.63 8.19 -10.60
CA GLY A 142 -4.46 9.17 -9.55
C GLY A 142 -3.47 10.29 -9.91
N GLU A 143 -3.31 11.24 -8.99
CA GLU A 143 -2.29 12.30 -9.11
C GLU A 143 -0.95 11.89 -8.50
N LEU A 144 -0.97 10.94 -7.57
CA LEU A 144 0.21 10.44 -6.86
C LEU A 144 0.73 9.18 -7.52
N GLU A 145 2.04 9.01 -7.51
CA GLU A 145 2.74 7.80 -7.95
C GLU A 145 3.51 7.22 -6.76
N TYR A 146 3.55 5.88 -6.65
CA TYR A 146 4.02 5.14 -5.47
C TYR A 146 5.44 5.51 -5.05
N GLU A 147 6.42 5.47 -5.96
CA GLU A 147 7.82 5.75 -5.64
C GLU A 147 8.06 7.22 -5.28
N SER A 148 7.39 8.13 -5.99
CA SER A 148 7.44 9.55 -5.68
C SER A 148 6.80 9.85 -4.33
N PHE A 149 5.67 9.22 -4.03
CA PHE A 149 4.98 9.34 -2.75
C PHE A 149 5.82 8.77 -1.61
N LEU A 150 6.40 7.57 -1.77
CA LEU A 150 7.32 6.94 -0.82
C LEU A 150 8.52 7.86 -0.54
N SER A 151 9.09 8.47 -1.60
CA SER A 151 10.25 9.35 -1.47
C SER A 151 9.97 10.64 -0.67
N SER A 152 8.71 11.05 -0.54
CA SER A 152 8.29 12.19 0.30
C SER A 152 8.28 11.88 1.80
N GLY A 153 8.38 10.60 2.17
CA GLY A 153 8.40 10.15 3.55
C GLY A 153 9.76 10.30 4.23
N ASP A 154 9.73 10.26 5.56
CA ASP A 154 10.92 10.30 6.41
C ASP A 154 11.34 8.89 6.81
N GLU A 155 12.60 8.53 6.59
CA GLU A 155 13.14 7.21 6.96
C GLU A 155 13.34 7.04 8.48
N ASN A 156 13.32 8.14 9.23
CA ASN A 156 13.43 8.15 10.70
C ASN A 156 12.04 8.26 11.38
N TYR A 157 10.95 8.08 10.62
CA TYR A 157 9.61 8.15 11.18
C TYR A 157 9.42 7.10 12.27
N GLU A 158 9.03 7.55 13.47
CA GLU A 158 8.68 6.69 14.59
C GLU A 158 7.25 6.17 14.42
N TRP A 159 7.12 4.98 13.83
CA TRP A 159 5.82 4.36 13.63
C TRP A 159 5.17 3.88 14.93
N LYS A 160 3.84 3.88 14.95
CA LYS A 160 3.06 3.57 16.15
C LYS A 160 3.03 2.06 16.38
N LYS A 161 3.49 1.62 17.55
CA LYS A 161 3.33 0.21 17.95
C LYS A 161 1.84 -0.09 18.16
N PRO A 162 1.28 -1.08 17.42
CA PRO A 162 -0.12 -1.39 17.52
C PRO A 162 -0.46 -1.94 18.91
N LYS A 163 -1.67 -1.59 19.39
CA LYS A 163 -2.29 -2.21 20.56
C LYS A 163 -3.06 -3.46 20.14
N ASP A 164 -3.36 -4.34 21.06
CA ASP A 164 -4.08 -5.60 20.76
C ASP A 164 -5.49 -5.37 20.19
N GLU A 165 -6.10 -4.23 20.54
CA GLU A 165 -7.44 -3.85 20.09
C GLU A 165 -7.47 -3.25 18.68
N TRP A 166 -6.32 -2.96 18.08
CA TRP A 166 -6.28 -2.34 16.76
C TRP A 166 -6.54 -3.36 15.66
N GLN A 167 -7.48 -3.04 14.81
CA GLN A 167 -7.67 -3.77 13.56
C GLN A 167 -6.55 -3.43 12.59
N ALA A 168 -5.95 -4.44 11.97
CA ALA A 168 -4.89 -4.26 10.99
C ALA A 168 -5.35 -4.61 9.56
N ILE A 169 -6.34 -5.49 9.43
CA ILE A 169 -6.84 -5.99 8.15
C ILE A 169 -8.37 -5.91 8.16
N SER A 170 -8.94 -5.43 7.07
CA SER A 170 -10.36 -5.55 6.77
C SER A 170 -10.58 -6.78 5.89
N LEU A 171 -11.52 -7.62 6.27
CA LEU A 171 -11.96 -8.79 5.52
C LEU A 171 -13.26 -8.49 4.78
#